data_082b4f4610aac2e62bb74b337fc78d21
#
_entry.id   082b4f4610aac2e62bb74b337fc78d21
#
_cell.length_a   1.000
_cell.length_b   1.000
_cell.length_c   1.000
_cell.angle_alpha   90.00
_cell.angle_beta   90.00
_cell.angle_gamma   90.00
#
_symmetry.space_group_name_H-M   'P 1'
#
loop_
_entity.id
_entity.type
_entity.pdbx_description
1 polymer ?
#
loop_
_entity_poly.entity_id
_entity_poly.type
_entity_poly.pdbx_seq_one_letter_code
_entity_poly.pdbx_strand_id
1 'polypeptide(L)'
;PVLRPIRNPGPHGFGRAITCGLDAVSGDAIVLLMADESDDCVDVVRYWEKLNEGFDCVFGSRFMRGGRVIDYPPLKLFLNRMANAFIRALFRHGLNDTTNAFKAYRREVIEGVRPILSPHFNITVELPLKAIVRGYSFAVIPITWRNRRSGVTKLKIKEMGSRYLFICLYVWLEKYFSRGDYKRRANESD
;
A
#
# COMPACT_ATOMS: atom_id res chain seq x y z
N PRO A 1 18.71 -16.77 10.34
CA PRO A 1 18.79 -15.44 10.77
C PRO A 1 18.09 -14.54 9.88
N VAL A 2 17.43 -13.96 10.51
CA VAL A 2 16.22 -13.52 10.16
C VAL A 2 16.09 -12.01 10.06
N LEU A 3 16.92 -11.21 10.70
CA LEU A 3 16.98 -9.78 10.50
C LEU A 3 18.16 -9.42 9.57
N ARG A 4 17.82 -8.74 8.46
CA ARG A 4 18.77 -8.19 7.52
C ARG A 4 18.59 -6.67 7.46
N PRO A 5 19.30 -5.90 8.30
CA PRO A 5 19.18 -4.45 8.28
C PRO A 5 19.77 -3.90 6.98
N ILE A 6 18.98 -3.02 6.34
CA ILE A 6 19.39 -2.33 5.11
C ILE A 6 19.33 -0.83 5.37
N ARG A 7 20.44 -0.16 5.14
CA ARG A 7 20.52 1.31 5.25
C ARG A 7 20.27 1.93 3.89
N ASN A 8 19.29 2.83 3.82
CA ASN A 8 19.14 3.67 2.65
C ASN A 8 20.31 4.70 2.58
N PRO A 9 21.18 4.62 1.58
CA PRO A 9 22.32 5.54 1.44
C PRO A 9 21.90 6.92 0.92
N GLY A 10 20.68 7.02 0.38
CA GLY A 10 20.16 8.24 -0.25
C GLY A 10 19.43 9.17 0.73
N PRO A 11 18.73 10.18 0.20
CA PRO A 11 17.97 11.12 1.01
C PRO A 11 16.90 10.43 1.85
N HIS A 12 16.61 11.02 3.02
CA HIS A 12 15.57 10.49 3.92
C HIS A 12 14.17 10.55 3.30
N GLY A 13 13.34 9.58 3.62
CA GLY A 13 11.93 9.52 3.20
C GLY A 13 11.36 8.14 3.42
N PHE A 14 10.11 8.07 3.88
CA PHE A 14 9.42 6.80 4.12
C PHE A 14 9.36 5.94 2.84
N GLY A 15 8.91 6.53 1.72
CA GLY A 15 8.84 5.82 0.45
C GLY A 15 10.21 5.40 -0.08
N ARG A 16 11.24 6.24 0.10
CA ARG A 16 12.61 5.88 -0.26
C ARG A 16 13.15 4.71 0.54
N ALA A 17 12.87 4.66 1.84
CA ALA A 17 13.25 3.54 2.68
C ALA A 17 12.55 2.24 2.24
N ILE A 18 11.26 2.32 1.93
CA ILE A 18 10.50 1.18 1.37
C ILE A 18 11.09 0.74 0.04
N THR A 19 11.33 1.66 -0.91
CA THR A 19 11.91 1.32 -2.22
C THR A 19 13.26 0.65 -2.06
N CYS A 20 14.13 1.16 -1.19
CA CYS A 20 15.43 0.54 -0.89
C CYS A 20 15.26 -0.89 -0.34
N GLY A 21 14.28 -1.11 0.53
CA GLY A 21 13.93 -2.44 1.01
C GLY A 21 13.43 -3.35 -0.10
N LEU A 22 12.54 -2.85 -0.96
CA LEU A 22 11.99 -3.58 -2.11
C LEU A 22 13.06 -3.97 -3.13
N ASP A 23 14.11 -3.17 -3.29
CA ASP A 23 15.24 -3.47 -4.18
C ASP A 23 16.13 -4.60 -3.63
N ALA A 24 16.09 -4.85 -2.33
CA ALA A 24 16.91 -5.86 -1.66
C ALA A 24 16.16 -7.15 -1.28
N VAL A 25 14.86 -7.20 -1.56
CA VAL A 25 14.02 -8.37 -1.25
C VAL A 25 14.38 -9.54 -2.17
N SER A 26 14.45 -10.75 -1.60
CA SER A 26 14.69 -12.00 -2.32
C SER A 26 13.54 -13.01 -2.22
N GLY A 27 12.53 -12.77 -1.36
CA GLY A 27 11.35 -13.63 -1.19
C GLY A 27 10.32 -13.49 -2.32
N ASP A 28 9.44 -14.46 -2.50
CA ASP A 28 8.39 -14.46 -3.53
C ASP A 28 7.16 -13.64 -3.11
N ALA A 29 7.02 -13.41 -1.80
CA ALA A 29 5.99 -12.57 -1.21
C ALA A 29 6.63 -11.49 -0.33
N ILE A 30 6.06 -10.30 -0.37
CA ILE A 30 6.55 -9.11 0.32
C ILE A 30 5.42 -8.54 1.16
N VAL A 31 5.67 -8.37 2.45
CA VAL A 31 4.72 -7.71 3.36
C VAL A 31 5.32 -6.39 3.83
N LEU A 32 4.60 -5.30 3.61
CA LEU A 32 4.94 -4.00 4.17
C LEU A 32 4.33 -3.89 5.56
N LEU A 33 5.15 -3.76 6.58
CA LEU A 33 4.75 -3.66 7.98
C LEU A 33 5.46 -2.48 8.64
N MET A 34 4.73 -1.73 9.45
CA MET A 34 5.31 -0.63 10.23
C MET A 34 5.94 -1.18 11.52
N ALA A 35 7.15 -0.72 11.86
CA ALA A 35 7.85 -1.13 13.08
C ALA A 35 7.37 -0.39 14.35
N ASP A 36 6.19 0.23 14.32
CA ASP A 36 5.62 1.00 15.43
C ASP A 36 4.52 0.26 16.20
N GLU A 37 4.41 -1.05 15.97
CA GLU A 37 3.44 -1.95 16.61
C GLU A 37 1.98 -1.53 16.40
N SER A 38 1.70 -0.73 15.37
CA SER A 38 0.33 -0.30 15.05
C SER A 38 -0.50 -1.40 14.40
N ASP A 39 0.15 -2.30 13.66
CA ASP A 39 -0.48 -3.40 12.94
C ASP A 39 -0.32 -4.71 13.71
N ASP A 40 -1.30 -5.61 13.64
CA ASP A 40 -1.23 -6.93 14.26
C ASP A 40 -0.46 -7.91 13.37
N CYS A 41 0.68 -8.41 13.85
CA CYS A 41 1.53 -9.34 13.11
C CYS A 41 0.83 -10.68 12.78
N VAL A 42 -0.23 -11.06 13.50
CA VAL A 42 -1.03 -12.26 13.20
C VAL A 42 -1.68 -12.15 11.82
N ASP A 43 -2.00 -10.94 11.38
CA ASP A 43 -2.59 -10.73 10.05
C ASP A 43 -1.62 -11.04 8.90
N VAL A 44 -0.29 -11.12 9.16
CA VAL A 44 0.71 -11.55 8.16
C VAL A 44 0.43 -12.98 7.70
N VAL A 45 0.03 -13.87 8.61
CA VAL A 45 -0.34 -15.26 8.27
C VAL A 45 -1.57 -15.27 7.35
N ARG A 46 -2.58 -14.45 7.67
CA ARG A 46 -3.79 -14.31 6.85
C ARG A 46 -3.50 -13.73 5.47
N TYR A 47 -2.50 -12.84 5.36
CA TYR A 47 -2.03 -12.34 4.06
C TYR A 47 -1.38 -13.46 3.24
N TRP A 48 -0.54 -14.26 3.88
CA TRP A 48 0.09 -15.41 3.25
C TRP A 48 -0.94 -16.43 2.72
N GLU A 49 -1.95 -16.75 3.53
CA GLU A 49 -3.05 -17.63 3.11
C GLU A 49 -3.74 -17.11 1.84
N LYS A 50 -4.07 -15.82 1.78
CA LYS A 50 -4.69 -15.21 0.61
C LYS A 50 -3.78 -15.19 -0.63
N LEU A 51 -2.49 -14.98 -0.46
CA LEU A 51 -1.54 -15.14 -1.57
C LEU A 51 -1.51 -16.58 -2.07
N ASN A 52 -1.58 -17.57 -1.18
CA ASN A 52 -1.62 -18.98 -1.57
C ASN A 52 -2.94 -19.39 -2.25
N GLU A 53 -4.04 -18.67 -2.02
CA GLU A 53 -5.29 -18.83 -2.77
C GLU A 53 -5.18 -18.31 -4.22
N GLY A 54 -4.06 -17.72 -4.62
CA GLY A 54 -3.79 -17.26 -5.98
C GLY A 54 -3.95 -15.76 -6.20
N PHE A 55 -4.23 -14.95 -5.17
CA PHE A 55 -4.23 -13.50 -5.30
C PHE A 55 -2.81 -12.95 -5.47
N ASP A 56 -2.68 -11.92 -6.28
CA ASP A 56 -1.41 -11.22 -6.50
C ASP A 56 -1.08 -10.24 -5.37
N CYS A 57 -2.12 -9.66 -4.74
CA CYS A 57 -2.00 -8.70 -3.64
C CYS A 57 -3.00 -9.01 -2.53
N VAL A 58 -2.64 -8.62 -1.31
CA VAL A 58 -3.58 -8.62 -0.18
C VAL A 58 -3.50 -7.30 0.56
N PHE A 59 -4.65 -6.64 0.74
CA PHE A 59 -4.73 -5.33 1.35
C PHE A 59 -5.51 -5.39 2.67
N GLY A 60 -4.91 -4.92 3.74
CA GLY A 60 -5.59 -4.79 5.01
C GLY A 60 -6.55 -3.60 5.02
N SER A 61 -7.76 -3.80 5.49
CA SER A 61 -8.72 -2.73 5.70
C SER A 61 -9.16 -2.63 7.15
N ARG A 62 -8.98 -1.44 7.71
CA ARG A 62 -9.48 -1.05 9.03
C ARG A 62 -10.99 -0.72 9.01
N PHE A 63 -11.56 -0.52 7.82
CA PHE A 63 -12.88 0.07 7.61
C PHE A 63 -13.91 -0.88 7.01
N MET A 64 -13.57 -2.14 6.84
CA MET A 64 -14.52 -3.18 6.46
C MET A 64 -15.10 -3.89 7.69
N ARG A 65 -16.14 -4.69 7.52
CA ARG A 65 -16.72 -5.50 8.61
C ARG A 65 -15.66 -6.40 9.22
N GLY A 66 -15.47 -6.32 10.53
CA GLY A 66 -14.40 -7.02 11.28
C GLY A 66 -13.10 -6.23 11.43
N GLY A 67 -12.90 -5.16 10.66
CA GLY A 67 -11.76 -4.26 10.84
C GLY A 67 -11.96 -3.32 12.03
N ARG A 68 -10.86 -2.88 12.67
CA ARG A 68 -10.90 -2.02 13.86
C ARG A 68 -9.83 -0.95 13.83
N VAL A 69 -10.15 0.21 14.38
CA VAL A 69 -9.19 1.26 14.72
C VAL A 69 -9.29 1.57 16.22
N ILE A 70 -8.16 1.58 16.92
CA ILE A 70 -8.08 1.78 18.37
C ILE A 70 -7.26 3.05 18.61
N ASP A 71 -7.78 3.95 19.44
CA ASP A 71 -7.13 5.21 19.84
C ASP A 71 -6.78 6.12 18.64
N TYR A 72 -7.58 6.10 17.59
CA TYR A 72 -7.36 6.95 16.42
C TYR A 72 -7.95 8.36 16.68
N PRO A 73 -7.16 9.45 16.55
CA PRO A 73 -7.69 10.79 16.73
C PRO A 73 -8.86 11.08 15.77
N PRO A 74 -10.02 11.57 16.26
CA PRO A 74 -11.26 11.63 15.46
C PRO A 74 -11.12 12.44 14.16
N LEU A 75 -10.46 13.60 14.22
CA LEU A 75 -10.24 14.44 13.05
C LEU A 75 -9.38 13.72 11.98
N LYS A 76 -8.31 13.04 12.41
CA LYS A 76 -7.48 12.26 11.49
C LYS A 76 -8.25 11.11 10.88
N LEU A 77 -9.09 10.43 11.66
CA LEU A 77 -9.95 9.35 11.18
C LEU A 77 -10.92 9.87 10.11
N PHE A 78 -11.57 10.99 10.37
CA PHE A 78 -12.50 11.62 9.43
C PHE A 78 -11.80 11.97 8.11
N LEU A 79 -10.68 12.69 8.18
CA LEU A 79 -9.90 13.06 6.98
C LEU A 79 -9.39 11.84 6.21
N ASN A 80 -8.96 10.79 6.93
CA ASN A 80 -8.51 9.55 6.31
C ASN A 80 -9.65 8.84 5.58
N ARG A 81 -10.83 8.76 6.18
CA ARG A 81 -12.01 8.17 5.54
C ARG A 81 -12.46 8.96 4.31
N MET A 82 -12.45 10.30 4.39
CA MET A 82 -12.74 11.16 3.24
C MET A 82 -11.75 10.91 2.09
N ALA A 83 -10.45 10.87 2.38
CA ALA A 83 -9.43 10.60 1.37
C ALA A 83 -9.63 9.23 0.72
N ASN A 84 -9.90 8.19 1.51
CA ASN A 84 -10.18 6.85 0.99
C ASN A 84 -11.47 6.79 0.16
N ALA A 85 -12.52 7.49 0.58
CA ALA A 85 -13.78 7.58 -0.19
C ALA A 85 -13.55 8.28 -1.54
N PHE A 86 -12.79 9.38 -1.56
CA PHE A 86 -12.40 10.08 -2.79
C PHE A 86 -11.61 9.16 -3.74
N ILE A 87 -10.58 8.47 -3.25
CA ILE A 87 -9.77 7.56 -4.05
C ILE A 87 -10.63 6.42 -4.60
N ARG A 88 -11.48 5.83 -3.76
CA ARG A 88 -12.40 4.76 -4.17
C ARG A 88 -13.36 5.21 -5.27
N ALA A 89 -13.93 6.41 -5.18
CA ALA A 89 -14.80 6.98 -6.20
C ALA A 89 -14.04 7.26 -7.51
N LEU A 90 -12.83 7.83 -7.41
CA LEU A 90 -12.01 8.19 -8.57
C LEU A 90 -11.59 6.97 -9.39
N PHE A 91 -11.22 5.88 -8.72
CA PHE A 91 -10.73 4.66 -9.37
C PHE A 91 -11.79 3.57 -9.55
N ARG A 92 -12.95 3.70 -8.90
CA ARG A 92 -14.06 2.72 -8.94
C ARG A 92 -13.61 1.30 -8.59
N HIS A 93 -12.81 1.15 -7.52
CA HIS A 93 -12.35 -0.14 -7.02
C HIS A 93 -13.01 -0.52 -5.68
N GLY A 94 -12.90 -1.81 -5.30
CA GLY A 94 -13.51 -2.34 -4.07
C GLY A 94 -12.75 -2.02 -2.77
N LEU A 95 -11.50 -1.54 -2.84
CA LEU A 95 -10.67 -1.24 -1.66
C LEU A 95 -11.13 0.06 -0.99
N ASN A 96 -11.45 0.00 0.31
CA ASN A 96 -11.95 1.12 1.09
C ASN A 96 -10.91 1.71 2.06
N ASP A 97 -9.69 1.18 2.06
CA ASP A 97 -8.57 1.62 2.91
C ASP A 97 -7.24 1.62 2.13
N THR A 98 -7.19 2.42 1.07
CA THR A 98 -6.03 2.54 0.19
C THR A 98 -4.81 3.12 0.91
N THR A 99 -5.04 4.02 1.87
CA THR A 99 -3.97 4.76 2.58
C THR A 99 -3.23 3.95 3.64
N ASN A 100 -3.74 2.77 4.01
CA ASN A 100 -3.07 1.89 4.95
C ASN A 100 -1.73 1.38 4.35
N ALA A 101 -0.68 1.31 5.18
CA ALA A 101 0.63 0.80 4.75
C ALA A 101 0.70 -0.73 4.76
N PHE A 102 -0.04 -1.38 5.67
CA PHE A 102 0.01 -2.82 5.88
C PHE A 102 -0.65 -3.58 4.73
N LYS A 103 0.18 -4.09 3.84
CA LYS A 103 -0.21 -4.76 2.60
C LYS A 103 0.80 -5.82 2.21
N ALA A 104 0.33 -6.84 1.52
CA ALA A 104 1.18 -7.88 0.94
C ALA A 104 1.08 -7.88 -0.60
N TYR A 105 2.17 -8.25 -1.23
CA TYR A 105 2.33 -8.31 -2.67
C TYR A 105 3.17 -9.52 -3.07
N ARG A 106 2.88 -10.14 -4.19
CA ARG A 106 3.85 -11.02 -4.85
C ARG A 106 5.00 -10.18 -5.40
N ARG A 107 6.20 -10.77 -5.51
CA ARG A 107 7.38 -10.08 -6.08
C ARG A 107 7.10 -9.52 -7.47
N GLU A 108 6.49 -10.31 -8.34
CA GLU A 108 6.13 -9.92 -9.70
C GLU A 108 5.25 -8.67 -9.78
N VAL A 109 4.40 -8.45 -8.77
CA VAL A 109 3.61 -7.21 -8.67
C VAL A 109 4.52 -6.03 -8.42
N ILE A 110 5.46 -6.15 -7.47
CA ILE A 110 6.40 -5.06 -7.15
C ILE A 110 7.27 -4.72 -8.36
N GLU A 111 7.69 -5.71 -9.12
CA GLU A 111 8.42 -5.50 -10.38
C GLU A 111 7.52 -4.82 -11.42
N GLY A 112 6.28 -5.30 -11.56
CA GLY A 112 5.33 -4.79 -12.54
C GLY A 112 4.76 -3.40 -12.24
N VAL A 113 4.84 -2.90 -10.99
CA VAL A 113 4.37 -1.54 -10.65
C VAL A 113 5.47 -0.47 -10.76
N ARG A 114 6.68 -0.86 -11.10
CA ARG A 114 7.77 0.09 -11.31
C ARG A 114 7.52 0.99 -12.53
N PRO A 115 8.13 2.18 -12.58
CA PRO A 115 8.91 2.83 -11.54
C PRO A 115 8.05 3.32 -10.37
N ILE A 116 8.61 3.30 -9.14
CA ILE A 116 7.97 3.85 -7.94
C ILE A 116 8.37 5.32 -7.82
N LEU A 117 7.38 6.21 -7.81
CA LEU A 117 7.58 7.66 -7.86
C LEU A 117 7.53 8.34 -6.49
N SER A 118 6.94 7.67 -5.50
CA SER A 118 6.61 8.27 -4.21
C SER A 118 7.76 8.19 -3.20
N PRO A 119 8.47 9.29 -2.89
CA PRO A 119 9.55 9.27 -1.92
C PRO A 119 9.08 9.33 -0.45
N HIS A 120 7.79 9.53 -0.21
CA HIS A 120 7.19 9.73 1.11
C HIS A 120 6.02 8.76 1.35
N PHE A 121 5.13 9.07 2.31
CA PHE A 121 3.99 8.22 2.66
C PHE A 121 2.99 7.99 1.52
N ASN A 122 3.00 8.80 0.48
CA ASN A 122 2.17 8.58 -0.71
C ASN A 122 2.47 7.27 -1.46
N ILE A 123 3.58 6.59 -1.18
CA ILE A 123 3.86 5.23 -1.67
C ILE A 123 2.78 4.23 -1.22
N THR A 124 2.16 4.44 -0.06
CA THR A 124 1.08 3.58 0.45
C THR A 124 -0.17 3.61 -0.42
N VAL A 125 -0.33 4.67 -1.22
CA VAL A 125 -1.40 4.84 -2.21
C VAL A 125 -0.92 4.46 -3.61
N GLU A 126 0.32 4.79 -3.97
CA GLU A 126 0.87 4.49 -5.29
C GLU A 126 0.88 3.00 -5.60
N LEU A 127 1.47 2.19 -4.70
CA LEU A 127 1.62 0.75 -4.94
C LEU A 127 0.29 0.04 -5.18
N PRO A 128 -0.72 0.13 -4.30
CA PRO A 128 -1.99 -0.56 -4.53
C PRO A 128 -2.75 0.00 -5.73
N LEU A 129 -2.72 1.30 -5.99
CA LEU A 129 -3.42 1.86 -7.13
C LEU A 129 -2.80 1.42 -8.45
N LYS A 130 -1.47 1.42 -8.58
CA LYS A 130 -0.80 0.87 -9.75
C LYS A 130 -1.09 -0.61 -9.94
N ALA A 131 -1.03 -1.41 -8.87
CA ALA A 131 -1.37 -2.82 -8.95
C ALA A 131 -2.80 -3.04 -9.48
N ILE A 132 -3.79 -2.32 -8.94
CA ILE A 132 -5.19 -2.40 -9.38
C ILE A 132 -5.34 -1.95 -10.83
N VAL A 133 -4.76 -0.82 -11.21
CA VAL A 133 -4.89 -0.24 -12.56
C VAL A 133 -4.19 -1.11 -13.62
N ARG A 134 -3.09 -1.75 -13.25
CA ARG A 134 -2.33 -2.66 -14.13
C ARG A 134 -2.93 -4.07 -14.21
N GLY A 135 -4.02 -4.34 -13.47
CA GLY A 135 -4.80 -5.57 -13.62
C GLY A 135 -4.36 -6.73 -12.73
N TYR A 136 -3.60 -6.47 -11.66
CA TYR A 136 -3.30 -7.48 -10.66
C TYR A 136 -4.51 -7.77 -9.77
N SER A 137 -4.71 -9.04 -9.48
CA SER A 137 -5.78 -9.50 -8.59
C SER A 137 -5.48 -9.14 -7.13
N PHE A 138 -6.51 -8.85 -6.34
CA PHE A 138 -6.31 -8.55 -4.93
C PHE A 138 -7.44 -9.04 -4.05
N ALA A 139 -7.09 -9.45 -2.84
CA ALA A 139 -8.02 -9.68 -1.74
C ALA A 139 -7.95 -8.54 -0.73
N VAL A 140 -9.05 -8.32 -0.01
CA VAL A 140 -9.10 -7.36 1.11
C VAL A 140 -9.50 -8.12 2.36
N ILE A 141 -8.71 -7.99 3.43
CA ILE A 141 -9.01 -8.60 4.71
C ILE A 141 -9.19 -7.56 5.82
N PRO A 142 -10.04 -7.82 6.82
CA PRO A 142 -10.17 -6.95 7.98
C PRO A 142 -8.92 -7.06 8.85
N ILE A 143 -8.39 -5.91 9.26
CA ILE A 143 -7.25 -5.81 10.17
C ILE A 143 -7.58 -4.93 11.36
N THR A 144 -6.83 -5.11 12.46
CA THR A 144 -6.85 -4.23 13.61
C THR A 144 -5.65 -3.32 13.58
N TRP A 145 -5.90 -2.01 13.65
CA TRP A 145 -4.87 -1.00 13.76
C TRP A 145 -5.01 -0.25 15.09
N ARG A 146 -3.92 -0.13 15.81
CA ARG A 146 -3.85 0.62 17.05
C ARG A 146 -2.92 1.82 16.90
N ASN A 147 -3.34 2.97 17.44
CA ASN A 147 -2.45 4.12 17.45
C ASN A 147 -1.21 3.80 18.31
N ARG A 148 -0.04 4.18 17.81
CA ARG A 148 1.21 3.96 18.51
C ARG A 148 1.21 4.62 19.89
N ARG A 149 1.84 3.98 20.86
CA ARG A 149 1.90 4.46 22.24
C ARG A 149 2.89 5.60 22.45
N SER A 150 3.89 5.73 21.59
CA SER A 150 4.96 6.73 21.70
C SER A 150 5.34 7.29 20.32
N GLY A 151 5.97 8.46 20.31
CA GLY A 151 6.46 9.12 19.11
C GLY A 151 5.52 10.17 18.54
N VAL A 152 6.10 11.15 17.82
CA VAL A 152 5.37 12.25 17.20
C VAL A 152 5.05 11.93 15.74
N THR A 153 3.82 12.24 15.32
CA THR A 153 3.43 12.12 13.92
C THR A 153 4.19 13.14 13.07
N LYS A 154 5.08 12.68 12.20
CA LYS A 154 5.80 13.53 11.24
C LYS A 154 4.94 13.89 10.01
N LEU A 155 3.67 13.52 10.00
CA LEU A 155 2.75 13.74 8.88
C LEU A 155 2.29 15.21 8.85
N LYS A 156 2.80 15.98 7.91
CA LYS A 156 2.32 17.34 7.62
C LYS A 156 1.15 17.25 6.64
N ILE A 157 -0.07 17.47 7.12
CA ILE A 157 -1.32 17.23 6.35
C ILE A 157 -1.35 17.98 5.02
N LYS A 158 -0.99 19.27 4.99
CA LYS A 158 -0.96 20.06 3.74
C LYS A 158 0.03 19.51 2.70
N GLU A 159 1.25 19.24 3.14
CA GLU A 159 2.30 18.74 2.27
C GLU A 159 1.98 17.33 1.75
N MET A 160 1.43 16.48 2.61
CA MET A 160 1.02 15.15 2.20
C MET A 160 -0.20 15.15 1.30
N GLY A 161 -1.16 16.05 1.52
CA GLY A 161 -2.35 16.16 0.66
C GLY A 161 -2.00 16.41 -0.80
N SER A 162 -1.09 17.33 -1.08
CA SER A 162 -0.64 17.60 -2.46
C SER A 162 0.07 16.40 -3.09
N ARG A 163 0.90 15.69 -2.32
CA ARG A 163 1.61 14.48 -2.81
C ARG A 163 0.66 13.33 -3.08
N TYR A 164 -0.35 13.14 -2.24
CA TYR A 164 -1.40 12.14 -2.49
C TYR A 164 -2.22 12.48 -3.73
N LEU A 165 -2.61 13.75 -3.89
CA LEU A 165 -3.34 14.20 -5.07
C LEU A 165 -2.51 13.98 -6.34
N PHE A 166 -1.24 14.38 -6.32
CA PHE A 166 -0.32 14.18 -7.46
C PHE A 166 -0.28 12.71 -7.88
N ILE A 167 -0.05 11.79 -6.94
CA ILE A 167 0.07 10.37 -7.30
C ILE A 167 -1.27 9.77 -7.74
N CYS A 168 -2.38 10.19 -7.16
CA CYS A 168 -3.71 9.81 -7.63
C CYS A 168 -3.96 10.27 -9.06
N LEU A 169 -3.63 11.52 -9.40
CA LEU A 169 -3.79 12.04 -10.77
C LEU A 169 -2.88 11.30 -11.74
N TYR A 170 -1.61 11.06 -11.37
CA TYR A 170 -0.70 10.29 -12.20
C TYR A 170 -1.25 8.91 -12.54
N VAL A 171 -1.67 8.13 -11.55
CA VAL A 171 -2.21 6.78 -11.77
C VAL A 171 -3.58 6.82 -12.47
N TRP A 172 -4.36 7.87 -12.25
CA TRP A 172 -5.61 8.07 -12.96
C TRP A 172 -5.37 8.34 -14.46
N LEU A 173 -4.40 9.18 -14.79
CA LEU A 173 -3.98 9.40 -16.18
C LEU A 173 -3.47 8.10 -16.80
N GLU A 174 -2.65 7.31 -16.09
CA GLU A 174 -2.22 6.00 -16.54
C GLU A 174 -3.42 5.10 -16.86
N LYS A 175 -4.43 5.05 -15.98
CA LYS A 175 -5.63 4.22 -16.17
C LYS A 175 -6.39 4.52 -17.45
N TYR A 176 -6.55 5.80 -17.80
CA TYR A 176 -7.45 6.21 -18.87
C TYR A 176 -6.75 6.60 -20.18
N PHE A 177 -5.49 6.98 -20.13
CA PHE A 177 -4.77 7.53 -21.28
C PHE A 177 -3.58 6.70 -21.76
N SER A 178 -3.10 5.72 -20.97
CA SER A 178 -2.00 4.85 -21.41
C SER A 178 -2.39 3.77 -22.40
N ARG A 179 -3.66 3.65 -22.74
CA ARG A 179 -4.19 2.59 -23.65
C ARG A 179 -3.81 1.17 -23.27
N GLY A 180 -3.41 0.95 -22.02
CA GLY A 180 -3.03 -0.36 -21.49
C GLY A 180 -1.55 -0.70 -21.59
N ASP A 181 -0.68 0.23 -22.00
CA ASP A 181 0.77 0.01 -22.12
C ASP A 181 1.43 -0.53 -20.85
N TYR A 182 0.86 -0.19 -19.68
CA TYR A 182 1.36 -0.62 -18.37
C TYR A 182 0.59 -1.79 -17.77
N LYS A 183 -0.42 -2.33 -18.46
CA LYS A 183 -1.16 -3.47 -17.93
C LYS A 183 -0.24 -4.70 -17.83
N ARG A 184 -0.50 -5.53 -16.81
CA ARG A 184 0.07 -6.86 -16.71
C ARG A 184 -0.11 -7.57 -18.04
N ARG A 185 0.96 -8.04 -18.65
CA ARG A 185 0.85 -8.96 -19.78
C ARG A 185 0.22 -10.24 -19.25
N ALA A 186 -0.90 -10.66 -19.83
CA ALA A 186 -1.37 -12.01 -19.59
C ALA A 186 -0.22 -12.95 -19.95
N ASN A 187 0.14 -13.90 -19.08
CA ASN A 187 1.05 -14.94 -19.49
C ASN A 187 0.41 -15.59 -20.73
N GLU A 188 1.03 -15.43 -21.87
CA GLU A 188 0.80 -16.28 -23.02
C GLU A 188 1.30 -17.67 -22.59
N SER A 189 0.45 -18.39 -21.86
CA SER A 189 0.61 -19.81 -21.68
C SER A 189 0.08 -20.45 -22.95
N ASP A 190 1.02 -20.75 -23.85
CA ASP A 190 0.80 -21.73 -24.90
C ASP A 190 0.40 -23.10 -24.34
#